data_dedd9df338cd664a179d996f27380e3e
#
_entry.id   dedd9df338cd664a179d996f27380e3e
#
_cell.length_a   1.000
_cell.length_b   1.000
_cell.length_c   1.000
_cell.angle_alpha   90.00
_cell.angle_beta   90.00
_cell.angle_gamma   90.00
#
_symmetry.space_group_name_H-M   'P 1'
#
loop_
_entity.id
_entity.type
_entity.pdbx_description
1 polymer ?
#
loop_
_entity_poly.entity_id
_entity_poly.type
_entity_poly.pdbx_seq_one_letter_code
_entity_poly.pdbx_strand_id
1 'polypeptide(L)'
;MFWVFFAGNANVFAVDHSVETTQKETVVTKELAVDFKDARLVTMKGDSVSLSDYVGHHKYVLVDFWASWCGPCMREMPNVKAAYAKYKSRGLEIIGISLDKDKAAWGSAVNRVGITWPQMTDLNTNGSKVASLYGVQYIPYIVIFDKKGNIVAQNLHGNELLQKLEELMPGK
;
A
#
# COMPACT_ATOMS: atom_id res chain seq x y z
N MET A 1 -24.47 66.48 -56.34
CA MET A 1 -25.10 66.44 -55.05
C MET A 1 -24.70 65.13 -54.40
N PHE A 2 -24.03 65.26 -53.29
CA PHE A 2 -23.37 64.20 -52.52
C PHE A 2 -24.24 63.02 -52.19
N TRP A 3 -23.68 61.80 -52.12
CA TRP A 3 -23.68 60.94 -50.93
C TRP A 3 -22.70 59.79 -51.09
N VAL A 4 -21.73 59.75 -50.18
CA VAL A 4 -20.74 58.69 -49.96
C VAL A 4 -21.38 57.61 -49.12
N PHE A 5 -21.26 56.32 -49.47
CA PHE A 5 -21.46 55.22 -48.56
C PHE A 5 -20.22 54.35 -48.47
N PHE A 6 -19.64 54.34 -47.31
CA PHE A 6 -18.61 53.42 -46.85
C PHE A 6 -19.17 52.03 -46.78
N ALA A 7 -18.58 51.06 -47.43
CA ALA A 7 -18.79 49.65 -47.19
C ALA A 7 -17.53 49.06 -46.55
N GLY A 8 -17.67 48.72 -45.30
CA GLY A 8 -16.58 48.14 -44.50
C GLY A 8 -16.22 46.73 -44.94
N ASN A 9 -14.92 46.52 -44.98
CA ASN A 9 -14.29 45.24 -45.25
C ASN A 9 -14.40 44.32 -44.01
N ALA A 10 -15.17 43.27 -44.10
CA ALA A 10 -15.21 42.22 -43.06
C ALA A 10 -14.29 41.07 -43.51
N ASN A 11 -13.06 41.09 -43.04
CA ASN A 11 -12.17 39.93 -43.09
C ASN A 11 -12.71 38.85 -42.15
N VAL A 12 -13.27 37.82 -42.74
CA VAL A 12 -13.60 36.59 -42.03
C VAL A 12 -12.34 35.72 -42.00
N PHE A 13 -11.65 35.73 -40.86
CA PHE A 13 -10.61 34.73 -40.59
C PHE A 13 -11.31 33.40 -40.29
N ALA A 14 -11.16 32.47 -41.21
CA ALA A 14 -11.47 31.08 -40.99
C ALA A 14 -10.45 30.52 -39.97
N VAL A 15 -10.87 30.31 -38.73
CA VAL A 15 -10.08 29.58 -37.73
C VAL A 15 -10.32 28.09 -38.00
N ASP A 16 -9.28 27.48 -38.55
CA ASP A 16 -9.15 26.02 -38.65
C ASP A 16 -9.08 25.43 -37.25
N HIS A 17 -10.19 24.83 -36.80
CA HIS A 17 -10.24 24.05 -35.60
C HIS A 17 -9.86 22.60 -35.90
N SER A 18 -8.59 22.34 -36.19
CA SER A 18 -8.03 21.03 -36.00
C SER A 18 -7.98 20.75 -34.50
N VAL A 19 -9.07 20.15 -34.01
CA VAL A 19 -9.16 19.64 -32.63
C VAL A 19 -8.21 18.45 -32.54
N GLU A 20 -7.01 18.73 -32.07
CA GLU A 20 -6.08 17.73 -31.58
C GLU A 20 -6.67 17.12 -30.31
N THR A 21 -7.33 15.96 -30.48
CA THR A 21 -7.88 15.18 -29.38
C THR A 21 -6.73 14.57 -28.59
N THR A 22 -6.13 15.36 -27.71
CA THR A 22 -5.25 14.84 -26.67
C THR A 22 -6.11 14.00 -25.74
N GLN A 23 -6.05 12.69 -25.91
CA GLN A 23 -6.61 11.75 -24.92
C GLN A 23 -5.85 11.96 -23.62
N LYS A 24 -6.43 12.77 -22.75
CA LYS A 24 -6.03 12.89 -21.37
C LYS A 24 -6.34 11.55 -20.71
N GLU A 25 -5.33 10.68 -20.61
CA GLU A 25 -5.41 9.51 -19.75
C GLU A 25 -5.81 9.99 -18.36
N THR A 26 -7.05 9.73 -18.02
CA THR A 26 -7.58 9.96 -16.69
C THR A 26 -6.90 8.92 -15.80
N VAL A 27 -5.79 9.27 -15.20
CA VAL A 27 -5.22 8.51 -14.08
C VAL A 27 -6.28 8.57 -12.99
N VAL A 28 -7.08 7.51 -12.89
CA VAL A 28 -8.01 7.33 -11.78
C VAL A 28 -7.14 7.09 -10.56
N THR A 29 -6.75 8.16 -9.89
CA THR A 29 -6.16 8.08 -8.56
C THR A 29 -7.23 7.52 -7.65
N LYS A 30 -7.09 6.25 -7.32
CA LYS A 30 -7.99 5.57 -6.40
C LYS A 30 -7.88 6.25 -5.05
N GLU A 31 -8.92 6.97 -4.67
CA GLU A 31 -8.99 7.63 -3.38
C GLU A 31 -9.05 6.58 -2.27
N LEU A 32 -8.01 6.55 -1.44
CA LEU A 32 -7.93 5.69 -0.27
C LEU A 32 -8.60 6.38 0.93
N ALA A 33 -9.00 5.60 1.93
CA ALA A 33 -9.66 6.14 3.12
C ALA A 33 -8.79 7.15 3.88
N VAL A 34 -9.42 8.04 4.61
CA VAL A 34 -8.77 9.11 5.38
C VAL A 34 -7.77 8.56 6.43
N ASP A 35 -8.04 7.37 6.96
CA ASP A 35 -7.17 6.71 7.95
C ASP A 35 -5.93 6.07 7.33
N PHE A 36 -5.91 5.86 6.02
CA PHE A 36 -4.75 5.35 5.32
C PHE A 36 -3.67 6.44 5.24
N LYS A 37 -2.49 6.11 5.75
CA LYS A 37 -1.32 6.99 5.71
C LYS A 37 -0.25 6.32 4.86
N ASP A 38 -0.07 6.82 3.65
CA ASP A 38 0.95 6.28 2.76
C ASP A 38 2.35 6.49 3.32
N ALA A 39 3.21 5.52 3.06
CA ALA A 39 4.60 5.56 3.49
C ALA A 39 5.50 4.99 2.40
N ARG A 40 6.60 5.67 2.15
CA ARG A 40 7.66 5.18 1.26
C ARG A 40 8.57 4.23 2.03
N LEU A 41 8.77 3.07 1.45
CA LEU A 41 9.49 1.94 2.02
C LEU A 41 10.56 1.44 1.04
N VAL A 42 11.48 0.63 1.51
CA VAL A 42 12.55 0.03 0.70
C VAL A 42 12.43 -1.49 0.80
N THR A 43 12.43 -2.16 -0.34
CA THR A 43 12.42 -3.63 -0.42
C THR A 43 13.79 -4.22 -0.03
N MET A 44 13.85 -5.53 0.15
CA MET A 44 15.14 -6.23 0.38
C MET A 44 16.13 -6.06 -0.77
N LYS A 45 15.63 -5.82 -2.00
CA LYS A 45 16.48 -5.56 -3.18
C LYS A 45 16.99 -4.12 -3.23
N GLY A 46 16.41 -3.21 -2.46
CA GLY A 46 16.74 -1.79 -2.43
C GLY A 46 15.80 -0.92 -3.27
N ASP A 47 14.74 -1.50 -3.86
CA ASP A 47 13.76 -0.76 -4.62
C ASP A 47 12.88 0.07 -3.69
N SER A 48 12.55 1.29 -4.09
CA SER A 48 11.62 2.14 -3.36
C SER A 48 10.19 1.83 -3.78
N VAL A 49 9.33 1.58 -2.80
CA VAL A 49 7.90 1.28 -2.98
C VAL A 49 7.07 2.11 -2.01
N SER A 50 5.79 2.30 -2.33
CA SER A 50 4.82 2.92 -1.43
C SER A 50 3.88 1.86 -0.86
N LEU A 51 3.36 2.09 0.33
CA LEU A 51 2.36 1.20 0.92
C LEU A 51 1.09 1.17 0.06
N SER A 52 0.78 2.29 -0.62
CA SER A 52 -0.31 2.42 -1.59
C SER A 52 -0.14 1.54 -2.85
N ASP A 53 1.05 1.03 -3.14
CA ASP A 53 1.25 0.06 -4.23
C ASP A 53 0.58 -1.29 -3.92
N TYR A 54 0.20 -1.53 -2.67
CA TYR A 54 -0.45 -2.75 -2.20
C TYR A 54 -1.88 -2.50 -1.70
N VAL A 55 -2.04 -1.53 -0.79
CA VAL A 55 -3.36 -1.15 -0.26
C VAL A 55 -4.18 -0.56 -1.39
N GLY A 56 -5.37 -1.12 -1.58
CA GLY A 56 -6.21 -0.75 -2.69
C GLY A 56 -6.11 -1.66 -3.91
N HIS A 57 -5.07 -2.45 -4.06
CA HIS A 57 -4.90 -3.39 -5.17
C HIS A 57 -5.33 -4.82 -4.81
N HIS A 58 -5.35 -5.16 -3.52
CA HIS A 58 -5.82 -6.43 -2.99
C HIS A 58 -7.15 -6.27 -2.24
N LYS A 59 -7.86 -7.38 -2.02
CA LYS A 59 -9.13 -7.36 -1.26
C LYS A 59 -8.88 -6.93 0.18
N TYR A 60 -7.82 -7.48 0.78
CA TYR A 60 -7.28 -7.10 2.08
C TYR A 60 -5.75 -7.09 2.03
N VAL A 61 -5.14 -6.18 2.77
CA VAL A 61 -3.70 -6.11 2.98
C VAL A 61 -3.43 -6.18 4.47
N LEU A 62 -2.65 -7.17 4.88
CA LEU A 62 -2.16 -7.32 6.25
C LEU A 62 -0.74 -6.77 6.30
N VAL A 63 -0.53 -5.73 7.09
CA VAL A 63 0.79 -5.17 7.37
C VAL A 63 1.25 -5.70 8.72
N ASP A 64 2.37 -6.45 8.71
CA ASP A 64 2.99 -7.06 9.89
C ASP A 64 4.28 -6.33 10.25
N PHE A 65 4.26 -5.64 11.38
CA PHE A 65 5.45 -4.98 11.94
C PHE A 65 6.21 -5.96 12.83
N TRP A 66 7.44 -6.24 12.47
CA TRP A 66 8.27 -7.25 13.12
C TRP A 66 9.77 -6.90 13.11
N ALA A 67 10.60 -7.73 13.73
CA ALA A 67 12.05 -7.65 13.60
C ALA A 67 12.70 -9.01 13.85
N SER A 68 13.92 -9.21 13.34
CA SER A 68 14.69 -10.44 13.47
C SER A 68 15.06 -10.80 14.92
N TRP A 69 15.21 -9.78 15.76
CA TRP A 69 15.51 -9.87 17.19
C TRP A 69 14.27 -10.00 18.08
N CYS A 70 13.08 -9.90 17.52
CA CYS A 70 11.82 -9.94 18.26
C CYS A 70 11.38 -11.39 18.49
N GLY A 71 11.63 -11.92 19.68
CA GLY A 71 11.23 -13.28 20.06
C GLY A 71 9.72 -13.54 19.95
N PRO A 72 8.84 -12.65 20.45
CA PRO A 72 7.39 -12.79 20.24
C PRO A 72 6.98 -12.82 18.78
N CYS A 73 7.62 -12.01 17.91
CA CYS A 73 7.35 -12.02 16.47
C CYS A 73 7.67 -13.38 15.85
N MET A 74 8.80 -13.99 16.25
CA MET A 74 9.16 -15.33 15.77
C MET A 74 8.14 -16.39 16.18
N ARG A 75 7.53 -16.27 17.36
CA ARG A 75 6.46 -17.20 17.79
C ARG A 75 5.15 -16.99 17.03
N GLU A 76 4.89 -15.76 16.56
CA GLU A 76 3.70 -15.43 15.78
C GLU A 76 3.82 -15.83 14.28
N MET A 77 5.02 -15.91 13.73
CA MET A 77 5.24 -16.24 12.32
C MET A 77 4.53 -17.50 11.79
N PRO A 78 4.40 -18.61 12.56
CA PRO A 78 3.60 -19.75 12.10
C PRO A 78 2.14 -19.40 11.80
N ASN A 79 1.52 -18.53 12.60
CA ASN A 79 0.14 -18.08 12.41
C ASN A 79 0.02 -17.18 11.17
N VAL A 80 0.97 -16.25 10.99
CA VAL A 80 1.03 -15.38 9.79
C VAL A 80 1.23 -16.23 8.53
N LYS A 81 2.10 -17.24 8.56
CA LYS A 81 2.29 -18.20 7.45
C LYS A 81 1.03 -18.98 7.14
N ALA A 82 0.33 -19.48 8.15
CA ALA A 82 -0.93 -20.19 7.98
C ALA A 82 -2.02 -19.27 7.38
N ALA A 83 -2.08 -18.02 7.85
CA ALA A 83 -2.96 -16.99 7.28
C ALA A 83 -2.66 -16.77 5.79
N TYR A 84 -1.40 -16.56 5.44
CA TYR A 84 -1.01 -16.33 4.04
C TYR A 84 -1.34 -17.54 3.16
N ALA A 85 -0.98 -18.75 3.58
CA ALA A 85 -1.28 -19.96 2.84
C ALA A 85 -2.79 -20.14 2.59
N LYS A 86 -3.62 -19.86 3.59
CA LYS A 86 -5.08 -20.06 3.52
C LYS A 86 -5.79 -18.95 2.72
N TYR A 87 -5.38 -17.70 2.83
CA TYR A 87 -6.17 -16.56 2.36
C TYR A 87 -5.57 -15.82 1.14
N LYS A 88 -4.31 -16.10 0.75
CA LYS A 88 -3.70 -15.50 -0.44
C LYS A 88 -4.57 -15.64 -1.70
N SER A 89 -5.05 -16.84 -1.99
CA SER A 89 -5.91 -17.09 -3.14
C SER A 89 -7.31 -16.46 -3.03
N ARG A 90 -7.68 -16.00 -1.82
CA ARG A 90 -8.95 -15.31 -1.55
C ARG A 90 -8.81 -13.78 -1.60
N GLY A 91 -7.61 -13.28 -1.90
CA GLY A 91 -7.32 -11.86 -2.08
C GLY A 91 -6.65 -11.18 -0.90
N LEU A 92 -6.04 -11.95 0.04
CA LEU A 92 -5.15 -11.42 1.06
C LEU A 92 -3.75 -11.23 0.48
N GLU A 93 -3.18 -10.03 0.63
CA GLU A 93 -1.74 -9.82 0.55
C GLU A 93 -1.19 -9.56 1.95
N ILE A 94 0.02 -10.00 2.21
CA ILE A 94 0.76 -9.69 3.43
C ILE A 94 2.00 -8.88 3.07
N ILE A 95 2.30 -7.87 3.88
CA ILE A 95 3.51 -7.06 3.80
C ILE A 95 4.18 -7.12 5.16
N GLY A 96 5.43 -7.57 5.19
CA GLY A 96 6.25 -7.47 6.40
C GLY A 96 7.03 -6.16 6.40
N ILE A 97 6.87 -5.38 7.46
CA ILE A 97 7.68 -4.18 7.71
C ILE A 97 8.65 -4.48 8.83
N SER A 98 9.92 -4.64 8.45
CA SER A 98 10.98 -4.91 9.43
C SER A 98 11.44 -3.62 10.11
N LEU A 99 11.58 -3.71 11.45
CA LEU A 99 12.19 -2.67 12.27
C LEU A 99 13.68 -2.94 12.56
N ASP A 100 14.28 -3.87 11.82
CA ASP A 100 15.71 -4.15 11.89
C ASP A 100 16.53 -2.96 11.38
N LYS A 101 17.61 -2.64 12.10
CA LYS A 101 18.61 -1.68 11.65
C LYS A 101 19.69 -2.33 10.78
N ASP A 102 19.83 -3.65 10.88
CA ASP A 102 20.79 -4.45 10.13
C ASP A 102 20.09 -5.26 9.04
N LYS A 103 20.38 -4.89 7.80
CA LYS A 103 19.80 -5.55 6.61
C LYS A 103 20.23 -7.03 6.52
N ALA A 104 21.44 -7.38 6.96
CA ALA A 104 21.91 -8.76 6.90
C ALA A 104 21.17 -9.64 7.93
N ALA A 105 20.96 -9.15 9.14
CA ALA A 105 20.16 -9.82 10.16
C ALA A 105 18.70 -10.01 9.70
N TRP A 106 18.10 -8.97 9.13
CA TRP A 106 16.76 -9.03 8.53
C TRP A 106 16.67 -10.10 7.44
N GLY A 107 17.56 -10.05 6.43
CA GLY A 107 17.59 -11.02 5.34
C GLY A 107 17.79 -12.45 5.81
N SER A 108 18.70 -12.67 6.78
CA SER A 108 18.93 -13.97 7.40
C SER A 108 17.68 -14.51 8.11
N ALA A 109 16.95 -13.65 8.80
CA ALA A 109 15.71 -14.04 9.48
C ALA A 109 14.61 -14.39 8.48
N VAL A 110 14.42 -13.59 7.43
CA VAL A 110 13.45 -13.87 6.34
C VAL A 110 13.69 -15.26 5.74
N ASN A 111 14.95 -15.57 5.41
CA ASN A 111 15.33 -16.88 4.87
C ASN A 111 15.13 -18.02 5.87
N ARG A 112 15.58 -17.86 7.11
CA ARG A 112 15.47 -18.87 8.16
C ARG A 112 14.02 -19.23 8.48
N VAL A 113 13.15 -18.23 8.53
CA VAL A 113 11.71 -18.42 8.80
C VAL A 113 10.95 -18.90 7.56
N GLY A 114 11.51 -18.69 6.37
CA GLY A 114 10.86 -19.01 5.10
C GLY A 114 9.67 -18.11 4.82
N ILE A 115 9.86 -16.80 4.98
CA ILE A 115 8.86 -15.79 4.63
C ILE A 115 8.81 -15.64 3.11
N THR A 116 7.61 -15.70 2.52
CA THR A 116 7.41 -15.68 1.06
C THR A 116 6.64 -14.47 0.54
N TRP A 117 6.12 -13.63 1.44
CA TRP A 117 5.42 -12.39 1.08
C TRP A 117 6.39 -11.20 1.07
N PRO A 118 6.01 -10.08 0.41
CA PRO A 118 6.82 -8.89 0.31
C PRO A 118 7.36 -8.40 1.67
N GLN A 119 8.65 -8.07 1.68
CA GLN A 119 9.36 -7.60 2.86
C GLN A 119 9.97 -6.23 2.59
N MET A 120 9.75 -5.31 3.50
CA MET A 120 10.15 -3.91 3.39
C MET A 120 10.62 -3.36 4.71
N THR A 121 11.23 -2.19 4.64
CA THR A 121 11.66 -1.42 5.80
C THR A 121 11.70 0.06 5.44
N ASP A 122 11.62 0.92 6.43
CA ASP A 122 11.93 2.33 6.30
C ASP A 122 13.29 2.72 6.92
N LEU A 123 14.12 1.73 7.26
CA LEU A 123 15.49 1.80 7.84
C LEU A 123 15.89 3.22 8.25
N ASN A 124 15.41 3.65 9.40
CA ASN A 124 15.67 4.98 9.89
C ASN A 124 16.48 4.88 11.21
N THR A 125 17.58 5.61 11.28
CA THR A 125 18.41 5.68 12.51
C THR A 125 17.63 6.22 13.71
N ASN A 126 16.54 6.96 13.46
CA ASN A 126 15.68 7.58 14.48
C ASN A 126 14.40 6.76 14.78
N GLY A 127 14.33 5.50 14.34
CA GLY A 127 13.13 4.67 14.46
C GLY A 127 12.33 4.61 13.15
N SER A 128 11.33 3.74 13.10
CA SER A 128 10.48 3.58 11.93
C SER A 128 9.41 4.69 11.88
N LYS A 129 9.42 5.48 10.79
CA LYS A 129 8.38 6.49 10.56
C LYS A 129 7.03 5.84 10.32
N VAL A 130 7.00 4.76 9.55
CA VAL A 130 5.75 4.06 9.25
C VAL A 130 5.14 3.43 10.50
N ALA A 131 5.94 2.86 11.39
CA ALA A 131 5.47 2.36 12.67
C ALA A 131 4.84 3.49 13.52
N SER A 132 5.48 4.67 13.55
CA SER A 132 4.95 5.85 14.24
C SER A 132 3.65 6.36 13.62
N LEU A 133 3.51 6.34 12.29
CA LEU A 133 2.28 6.75 11.59
C LEU A 133 1.07 5.89 11.99
N TYR A 134 1.29 4.61 12.26
CA TYR A 134 0.25 3.66 12.66
C TYR A 134 0.19 3.41 14.18
N GLY A 135 0.89 4.22 14.96
CA GLY A 135 0.84 4.15 16.44
C GLY A 135 1.44 2.86 17.01
N VAL A 136 2.35 2.21 16.30
CA VAL A 136 3.02 0.98 16.72
C VAL A 136 3.98 1.30 17.86
N GLN A 137 3.64 0.85 19.07
CA GLN A 137 4.46 1.06 20.27
C GLN A 137 5.28 -0.17 20.64
N TYR A 138 4.87 -1.35 20.19
CA TYR A 138 5.51 -2.64 20.43
C TYR A 138 5.29 -3.56 19.22
N ILE A 139 6.08 -4.60 19.10
CA ILE A 139 5.97 -5.64 18.08
C ILE A 139 5.91 -7.04 18.74
N PRO A 140 5.24 -8.02 18.10
CA PRO A 140 4.57 -7.94 16.78
C PRO A 140 3.36 -7.01 16.82
N TYR A 141 3.07 -6.34 15.72
CA TYR A 141 1.88 -5.52 15.56
C TYR A 141 1.35 -5.67 14.15
N ILE A 142 0.05 -5.89 14.00
CA ILE A 142 -0.60 -6.13 12.72
C ILE A 142 -1.65 -5.06 12.48
N VAL A 143 -1.73 -4.58 11.22
CA VAL A 143 -2.82 -3.72 10.73
C VAL A 143 -3.40 -4.38 9.49
N ILE A 144 -4.72 -4.53 9.44
CA ILE A 144 -5.41 -5.07 8.25
C ILE A 144 -6.23 -3.96 7.60
N PHE A 145 -5.96 -3.74 6.33
CA PHE A 145 -6.68 -2.79 5.48
C PHE A 145 -7.64 -3.52 4.55
N ASP A 146 -8.81 -2.93 4.33
CA ASP A 146 -9.68 -3.31 3.22
C ASP A 146 -9.21 -2.69 1.89
N LYS A 147 -9.90 -3.01 0.80
CA LYS A 147 -9.60 -2.49 -0.53
C LYS A 147 -9.74 -0.96 -0.65
N LYS A 148 -10.45 -0.31 0.27
CA LYS A 148 -10.60 1.16 0.30
C LYS A 148 -9.55 1.83 1.18
N GLY A 149 -8.72 1.06 1.88
CA GLY A 149 -7.72 1.56 2.82
C GLY A 149 -8.29 1.83 4.23
N ASN A 150 -9.52 1.37 4.54
CA ASN A 150 -10.00 1.42 5.91
C ASN A 150 -9.28 0.38 6.75
N ILE A 151 -8.92 0.74 7.98
CA ILE A 151 -8.41 -0.22 8.96
C ILE A 151 -9.59 -1.04 9.47
N VAL A 152 -9.60 -2.35 9.16
CA VAL A 152 -10.67 -3.27 9.55
C VAL A 152 -10.31 -4.13 10.76
N ALA A 153 -9.03 -4.18 11.09
CA ALA A 153 -8.51 -4.80 12.32
C ALA A 153 -7.08 -4.34 12.59
N GLN A 154 -6.67 -4.38 13.84
CA GLN A 154 -5.30 -4.13 14.25
C GLN A 154 -4.98 -4.86 15.57
N ASN A 155 -3.67 -5.11 15.78
CA ASN A 155 -3.12 -5.72 16.98
C ASN A 155 -3.74 -7.10 17.34
N LEU A 156 -4.03 -7.92 16.32
CA LEU A 156 -4.54 -9.29 16.48
C LEU A 156 -3.39 -10.30 16.38
N HIS A 157 -3.46 -11.37 17.18
CA HIS A 157 -2.44 -12.41 17.25
C HIS A 157 -3.06 -13.80 17.33
N GLY A 158 -2.31 -14.82 16.92
CA GLY A 158 -2.69 -16.21 17.07
C GLY A 158 -4.07 -16.53 16.49
N ASN A 159 -4.91 -17.13 17.31
CA ASN A 159 -6.26 -17.51 16.90
C ASN A 159 -7.16 -16.33 16.58
N GLU A 160 -7.00 -15.18 17.24
CA GLU A 160 -7.80 -13.99 16.97
C GLU A 160 -7.57 -13.48 15.55
N LEU A 161 -6.31 -13.48 15.09
CA LEU A 161 -5.97 -13.15 13.71
C LEU A 161 -6.67 -14.09 12.73
N LEU A 162 -6.59 -15.40 12.96
CA LEU A 162 -7.19 -16.39 12.07
C LEU A 162 -8.72 -16.31 12.04
N GLN A 163 -9.35 -16.09 13.18
CA GLN A 163 -10.80 -15.88 13.29
C GLN A 163 -11.24 -14.62 12.53
N LYS A 164 -10.50 -13.51 12.70
CA LYS A 164 -10.81 -12.27 11.98
C LYS A 164 -10.69 -12.42 10.47
N LEU A 165 -9.67 -13.11 10.00
CA LEU A 165 -9.49 -13.39 8.57
C LEU A 165 -10.60 -14.30 8.03
N GLU A 166 -11.11 -15.27 8.82
CA GLU A 166 -12.25 -16.08 8.43
C GLU A 166 -13.56 -15.28 8.34
N GLU A 167 -13.79 -14.33 9.26
CA GLU A 167 -14.91 -13.38 9.18
C GLU A 167 -14.86 -12.51 7.93
N LEU A 168 -13.67 -11.98 7.61
CA LEU A 168 -13.46 -11.09 6.47
C LEU A 168 -13.50 -11.83 5.12
N MET A 169 -13.08 -13.09 5.13
CA MET A 169 -12.93 -13.93 3.93
C MET A 169 -13.44 -15.34 4.19
N PRO A 170 -14.77 -15.52 4.41
CA PRO A 170 -15.35 -16.82 4.68
C PRO A 170 -15.08 -17.79 3.53
N GLY A 171 -14.95 -19.08 3.87
CA GLY A 171 -14.92 -20.16 2.89
C GLY A 171 -16.21 -20.21 2.08
N LYS A 172 -16.12 -20.58 0.81
CA LYS A 172 -17.29 -20.92 0.01
C LYS A 172 -17.77 -22.29 0.39
#